data_e1d88bd6ef4411fe200c00aa9ea14adb
#
_entry.id   e1d88bd6ef4411fe200c00aa9ea14adb
#
_cell.length_a   1.000
_cell.length_b   1.000
_cell.length_c   1.000
_cell.angle_alpha   90.00
_cell.angle_beta   90.00
_cell.angle_gamma   90.00
#
_symmetry.space_group_name_H-M   'P 1'
#
loop_
_entity.id
_entity.type
_entity.pdbx_description
1 polymer ?
#
loop_
_entity_poly.entity_id
_entity_poly.type
_entity_poly.pdbx_seq_one_letter_code
_entity_poly.pdbx_strand_id
1 'polypeptide(L)'
;MAAIVPTLTDVSPSGDGSAIIASWGPCAAGDTCNPVSFPKHNDVSFQVAGTFSGSTFTLQGSNDGSQYSGLRDPTSTAISFTATDIKAVLEHTRWVKPVITGGAASAITITMLFYFGNPNRT
;
A
#
# COMPACT_ATOMS: atom_id res chain seq x y z
N MET A 1 6.92 -9.01 17.02
CA MET A 1 6.32 -7.84 16.38
C MET A 1 7.44 -6.93 15.89
N ALA A 2 7.48 -6.70 14.61
CA ALA A 2 8.55 -5.93 13.99
C ALA A 2 7.99 -4.72 13.27
N ALA A 3 8.82 -3.69 13.13
CA ALA A 3 8.49 -2.55 12.29
C ALA A 3 9.11 -2.80 10.91
N ILE A 4 8.28 -2.83 9.88
CA ILE A 4 8.69 -3.12 8.52
C ILE A 4 8.86 -1.79 7.79
N VAL A 5 10.10 -1.48 7.40
CA VAL A 5 10.42 -0.27 6.66
C VAL A 5 10.31 -0.59 5.17
N PRO A 6 9.57 0.20 4.38
CA PRO A 6 9.47 -0.08 2.96
C PRO A 6 10.78 0.22 2.22
N THR A 7 11.04 -0.54 1.18
CA THR A 7 12.10 -0.26 0.22
C THR A 7 11.51 0.57 -0.91
N LEU A 8 12.12 1.72 -1.20
CA LEU A 8 11.63 2.63 -2.23
C LEU A 8 12.52 2.51 -3.46
N THR A 9 11.90 2.37 -4.63
CA THR A 9 12.61 2.23 -5.90
C THR A 9 11.97 3.14 -6.94
N ASP A 10 12.80 3.95 -7.60
CA ASP A 10 12.36 4.79 -8.71
C ASP A 10 12.33 3.93 -9.98
N VAL A 11 11.16 3.74 -10.55
CA VAL A 11 10.98 2.93 -11.77
C VAL A 11 10.51 3.79 -12.94
N SER A 12 10.58 5.11 -12.82
CA SER A 12 10.20 6.00 -13.91
C SER A 12 11.15 5.85 -15.09
N PRO A 13 10.64 5.92 -16.33
CA PRO A 13 11.50 5.72 -17.52
C PRO A 13 12.65 6.74 -17.62
N SER A 14 12.46 7.96 -17.13
CA SER A 14 13.46 9.00 -17.19
C SER A 14 14.21 9.21 -15.88
N GLY A 15 13.89 8.42 -14.86
CA GLY A 15 14.53 8.55 -13.55
C GLY A 15 14.16 9.82 -12.80
N ASP A 16 13.01 10.40 -13.11
CA ASP A 16 12.58 11.70 -12.57
C ASP A 16 11.67 11.59 -11.35
N GLY A 17 11.46 10.38 -10.84
CA GLY A 17 10.61 10.17 -9.66
C GLY A 17 9.12 10.15 -9.96
N SER A 18 8.72 10.11 -11.23
CA SER A 18 7.31 10.09 -11.59
C SER A 18 6.64 8.75 -11.30
N ALA A 19 7.42 7.69 -11.12
CA ALA A 19 6.90 6.37 -10.77
C ALA A 19 7.80 5.77 -9.69
N ILE A 20 7.25 5.60 -8.50
CA ILE A 20 7.98 5.06 -7.34
C ILE A 20 7.28 3.79 -6.87
N ILE A 21 8.06 2.75 -6.62
CA ILE A 21 7.56 1.55 -5.97
C ILE A 21 8.00 1.55 -4.52
N ALA A 22 7.04 1.35 -3.62
CA ALA A 22 7.29 1.10 -2.21
C ALA A 22 6.94 -0.36 -1.92
N SER A 23 7.88 -1.10 -1.36
CA SER A 23 7.69 -2.52 -1.09
C SER A 23 7.94 -2.82 0.38
N TRP A 24 6.96 -3.44 1.04
CA TRP A 24 7.09 -3.93 2.42
C TRP A 24 7.11 -5.44 2.38
N GLY A 25 8.07 -6.03 3.06
CA GLY A 25 8.01 -7.46 3.19
C GLY A 25 9.37 -8.13 3.38
N PRO A 26 9.33 -9.37 3.81
CA PRO A 26 8.12 -10.12 4.16
C PRO A 26 7.51 -9.62 5.48
N CYS A 27 6.19 -9.56 5.53
CA CYS A 27 5.44 -9.12 6.71
C CYS A 27 4.71 -10.30 7.33
N ALA A 28 4.68 -10.34 8.65
CA ALA A 28 3.97 -11.36 9.41
C ALA A 28 2.82 -10.72 10.17
N ALA A 29 1.89 -11.55 10.64
CA ALA A 29 0.82 -11.07 11.51
C ALA A 29 1.42 -10.41 12.74
N GLY A 30 0.93 -9.24 13.10
CA GLY A 30 1.42 -8.47 14.23
C GLY A 30 2.56 -7.50 13.90
N ASP A 31 3.14 -7.58 12.71
CA ASP A 31 4.13 -6.60 12.28
C ASP A 31 3.45 -5.26 11.98
N THR A 32 4.21 -4.19 12.17
CA THR A 32 3.75 -2.83 11.85
C THR A 32 4.47 -2.35 10.61
N CYS A 33 3.71 -1.96 9.59
CA CYS A 33 4.29 -1.42 8.36
C CYS A 33 4.38 0.09 8.47
N ASN A 34 5.56 0.65 8.23
CA ASN A 34 5.76 2.08 8.30
C ASN A 34 5.05 2.76 7.13
N PRO A 35 4.42 3.91 7.35
CA PRO A 35 3.72 4.61 6.28
C PRO A 35 4.68 5.28 5.31
N VAL A 36 4.19 5.53 4.10
CA VAL A 36 4.89 6.33 3.11
C VAL A 36 4.06 7.55 2.74
N SER A 37 4.72 8.59 2.22
CA SER A 37 4.05 9.82 1.83
C SER A 37 4.57 10.25 0.45
N PHE A 38 3.67 10.24 -0.53
CA PHE A 38 3.97 10.68 -1.89
C PHE A 38 2.86 11.61 -2.37
N PRO A 39 2.74 12.81 -1.80
CA PRO A 39 1.61 13.69 -2.10
C PRO A 39 1.57 14.21 -3.53
N LYS A 40 2.68 14.16 -4.24
CA LYS A 40 2.71 14.54 -5.66
C LYS A 40 2.11 13.48 -6.57
N HIS A 41 2.06 12.22 -6.13
CA HIS A 41 1.64 11.11 -6.97
C HIS A 41 0.14 10.97 -6.86
N ASN A 42 -0.56 11.11 -7.96
CA ASN A 42 -2.01 11.16 -7.98
C ASN A 42 -2.68 9.87 -8.43
N ASP A 43 -1.90 8.83 -8.63
CA ASP A 43 -2.40 7.54 -9.05
C ASP A 43 -1.67 6.46 -8.24
N VAL A 44 -2.42 5.62 -7.55
CA VAL A 44 -1.84 4.64 -6.64
C VAL A 44 -2.50 3.30 -6.89
N SER A 45 -1.68 2.27 -7.04
CA SER A 45 -2.14 0.89 -7.03
C SER A 45 -1.31 0.09 -6.06
N PHE A 46 -1.82 -1.08 -5.65
CA PHE A 46 -1.09 -1.94 -4.75
C PHE A 46 -1.29 -3.39 -5.15
N GLN A 47 -0.30 -4.19 -4.81
CA GLN A 47 -0.31 -5.63 -5.00
C GLN A 47 0.07 -6.27 -3.68
N VAL A 48 -0.66 -7.29 -3.30
CA VAL A 48 -0.36 -8.05 -2.09
C VAL A 48 -0.27 -9.52 -2.45
N ALA A 49 0.79 -10.19 -1.99
CA ALA A 49 1.05 -11.58 -2.35
C ALA A 49 1.72 -12.29 -1.18
N GLY A 50 1.49 -13.58 -1.06
CA GLY A 50 2.15 -14.41 -0.07
C GLY A 50 1.21 -15.37 0.63
N THR A 51 1.61 -15.77 1.84
CA THR A 51 0.86 -16.73 2.65
C THR A 51 0.07 -15.99 3.71
N PHE A 52 -1.24 -15.98 3.57
CA PHE A 52 -2.11 -15.21 4.47
C PHE A 52 -2.47 -15.96 5.75
N SER A 53 -2.67 -17.27 5.69
CA SER A 53 -2.95 -18.12 6.87
C SER A 53 -4.02 -17.53 7.79
N GLY A 54 -5.13 -17.06 7.20
CA GLY A 54 -6.23 -16.47 7.92
C GLY A 54 -6.06 -14.99 8.26
N SER A 55 -4.95 -14.38 7.90
CA SER A 55 -4.76 -12.94 8.09
C SER A 55 -5.51 -12.15 7.04
N THR A 56 -5.83 -10.90 7.38
CA THR A 56 -6.50 -9.96 6.48
C THR A 56 -5.57 -8.77 6.21
N PHE A 57 -5.40 -8.45 4.93
CA PHE A 57 -4.71 -7.23 4.52
C PHE A 57 -5.73 -6.11 4.36
N THR A 58 -5.42 -4.95 4.94
CA THR A 58 -6.16 -3.71 4.69
C THR A 58 -5.18 -2.60 4.38
N LEU A 59 -5.66 -1.55 3.73
CA LEU A 59 -4.87 -0.38 3.43
C LEU A 59 -5.46 0.82 4.13
N GLN A 60 -4.63 1.59 4.81
CA GLN A 60 -5.07 2.76 5.55
C GLN A 60 -4.34 4.00 5.06
N GLY A 61 -5.02 5.13 5.14
CA GLY A 61 -4.44 6.42 4.79
C GLY A 61 -4.74 7.48 5.82
N SER A 62 -3.95 8.54 5.76
CA SER A 62 -4.08 9.67 6.68
C SER A 62 -3.59 10.94 6.01
N ASN A 63 -4.19 12.06 6.35
CA ASN A 63 -3.72 13.37 5.89
C ASN A 63 -2.88 14.10 6.94
N ASP A 64 -2.96 13.67 8.18
CA ASP A 64 -2.20 14.31 9.27
C ASP A 64 -1.10 13.41 9.84
N GLY A 65 -1.00 12.17 9.39
CA GLY A 65 0.00 11.23 9.87
C GLY A 65 -0.31 10.60 11.22
N SER A 66 -1.47 10.89 11.78
CA SER A 66 -1.85 10.46 13.13
C SER A 66 -3.15 9.66 13.13
N GLN A 67 -4.17 10.16 12.45
CA GLN A 67 -5.46 9.50 12.34
C GLN A 67 -5.53 8.74 11.02
N TYR A 68 -5.60 7.42 11.09
CA TYR A 68 -5.64 6.56 9.92
C TYR A 68 -7.01 5.91 9.78
N SER A 69 -7.49 5.83 8.55
CA SER A 69 -8.76 5.20 8.22
C SER A 69 -8.61 4.32 7.00
N GLY A 70 -9.46 3.31 6.86
CA GLY A 70 -9.42 2.40 5.74
C GLY A 70 -9.68 3.10 4.42
N LEU A 71 -8.93 2.73 3.40
CA LEU A 71 -9.10 3.24 2.05
C LEU A 71 -9.99 2.31 1.24
N ARG A 72 -10.49 2.81 0.12
CA ARG A 72 -11.42 2.07 -0.74
C ARG A 72 -10.85 1.96 -2.14
N ASP A 73 -11.34 0.97 -2.90
CA ASP A 73 -11.00 0.83 -4.30
C ASP A 73 -11.91 1.73 -5.15
N PRO A 74 -11.67 1.83 -6.48
CA PRO A 74 -12.46 2.73 -7.31
C PRO A 74 -13.95 2.41 -7.38
N THR A 75 -14.38 1.24 -6.94
CA THR A 75 -15.81 0.91 -6.84
C THR A 75 -16.40 1.27 -5.48
N SER A 76 -15.66 1.99 -4.63
CA SER A 76 -16.04 2.37 -3.28
C SER A 76 -16.17 1.19 -2.32
N THR A 77 -15.50 0.09 -2.62
CA THR A 77 -15.44 -1.08 -1.74
C THR A 77 -14.20 -0.99 -0.86
N ALA A 78 -14.34 -1.27 0.42
CA ALA A 78 -13.21 -1.25 1.35
C ALA A 78 -12.12 -2.21 0.87
N ILE A 79 -10.87 -1.75 0.92
CA ILE A 79 -9.74 -2.58 0.54
C ILE A 79 -9.45 -3.55 1.68
N SER A 80 -9.80 -4.82 1.45
CA SER A 80 -9.65 -5.87 2.45
C SER A 80 -9.49 -7.21 1.72
N PHE A 81 -8.34 -7.84 1.88
CA PHE A 81 -8.04 -9.08 1.15
C PHE A 81 -7.53 -10.14 2.10
N THR A 82 -7.86 -11.38 1.75
CA THR A 82 -7.36 -12.56 2.45
C THR A 82 -6.54 -13.45 1.52
N ALA A 83 -6.25 -12.99 0.31
CA ALA A 83 -5.48 -13.72 -0.70
C ALA A 83 -4.75 -12.74 -1.60
N THR A 84 -3.84 -13.26 -2.42
CA THR A 84 -3.10 -12.48 -3.40
C THR A 84 -4.04 -11.72 -4.33
N ASP A 85 -3.79 -10.43 -4.50
CA ASP A 85 -4.59 -9.58 -5.39
C ASP A 85 -3.83 -8.30 -5.74
N ILE A 86 -4.38 -7.56 -6.71
CA ILE A 86 -3.87 -6.26 -7.14
C ILE A 86 -5.05 -5.34 -7.43
N LYS A 87 -5.00 -4.11 -6.92
CA LYS A 87 -6.08 -3.14 -7.12
C LYS A 87 -5.56 -1.71 -7.08
N ALA A 88 -6.37 -0.78 -7.62
CA ALA A 88 -6.13 0.64 -7.49
C ALA A 88 -6.76 1.17 -6.19
N VAL A 89 -6.34 2.37 -5.78
CA VAL A 89 -6.83 3.03 -4.57
C VAL A 89 -7.65 4.25 -4.99
N LEU A 90 -8.84 4.39 -4.42
CA LEU A 90 -9.74 5.50 -4.75
C LEU A 90 -9.28 6.80 -4.11
N GLU A 91 -9.05 6.79 -2.80
CA GLU A 91 -8.67 8.00 -2.08
C GLU A 91 -7.18 8.26 -2.21
N HIS A 92 -6.82 9.52 -2.40
CA HIS A 92 -5.43 9.94 -2.41
C HIS A 92 -5.15 10.70 -1.11
N THR A 93 -4.49 10.03 -0.17
CA THR A 93 -4.15 10.61 1.11
C THR A 93 -2.66 10.92 1.17
N ARG A 94 -2.27 11.81 2.09
CA ARG A 94 -0.87 12.19 2.25
C ARG A 94 0.00 11.02 2.71
N TRP A 95 -0.52 10.21 3.62
CA TRP A 95 0.18 9.05 4.17
C TRP A 95 -0.60 7.79 3.86
N VAL A 96 0.10 6.72 3.55
CA VAL A 96 -0.51 5.43 3.26
C VAL A 96 0.31 4.34 3.94
N LYS A 97 -0.36 3.40 4.58
CA LYS A 97 0.32 2.23 5.15
C LYS A 97 -0.52 0.97 5.00
N PRO A 98 0.11 -0.17 4.72
CA PRO A 98 -0.58 -1.46 4.78
C PRO A 98 -0.73 -1.93 6.21
N VAL A 99 -1.78 -2.70 6.47
CA VAL A 99 -2.05 -3.27 7.79
C VAL A 99 -2.43 -4.73 7.61
N ILE A 100 -1.82 -5.60 8.41
CA ILE A 100 -2.12 -7.04 8.40
C ILE A 100 -2.65 -7.40 9.77
N THR A 101 -3.88 -7.93 9.83
CA THR A 101 -4.56 -8.22 11.09
C THR A 101 -5.03 -9.66 11.15
N GLY A 102 -5.05 -10.20 12.36
CA GLY A 102 -5.55 -11.54 12.63
C GLY A 102 -4.69 -12.63 12.01
N GLY A 103 -5.13 -13.88 12.17
CA GLY A 103 -4.49 -15.02 11.54
C GLY A 103 -3.05 -15.25 11.95
N ALA A 104 -2.32 -15.95 11.09
CA ALA A 104 -0.94 -16.36 11.33
C ALA A 104 -0.06 -16.16 10.10
N ALA A 105 -0.28 -15.09 9.31
CA ALA A 105 0.56 -14.80 8.16
C ALA A 105 2.03 -14.73 8.56
N SER A 106 2.91 -15.24 7.70
CA SER A 106 4.34 -15.27 7.98
C SER A 106 5.16 -14.62 6.88
N ALA A 107 4.61 -14.46 5.67
CA ALA A 107 5.38 -13.96 4.54
C ALA A 107 4.44 -13.31 3.53
N ILE A 108 4.00 -12.09 3.84
CA ILE A 108 3.19 -11.29 2.91
C ILE A 108 4.06 -10.15 2.40
N THR A 109 4.12 -9.99 1.08
CA THR A 109 4.81 -8.88 0.45
C THR A 109 3.79 -7.93 -0.14
N ILE A 110 3.90 -6.65 0.21
CA ILE A 110 3.04 -5.59 -0.30
C ILE A 110 3.89 -4.70 -1.19
N THR A 111 3.46 -4.50 -2.43
CA THR A 111 4.13 -3.63 -3.39
C THR A 111 3.15 -2.57 -3.86
N MET A 112 3.48 -1.31 -3.66
CA MET A 112 2.62 -0.19 -4.07
C MET A 112 3.34 0.61 -5.15
N LEU A 113 2.59 0.97 -6.19
CA LEU A 113 3.08 1.86 -7.24
C LEU A 113 2.42 3.22 -7.08
N PHE A 114 3.26 4.24 -6.96
CA PHE A 114 2.83 5.63 -6.90
C PHE A 114 3.25 6.29 -8.21
N TYR A 115 2.28 6.80 -8.97
CA TYR A 115 2.51 7.35 -10.28
C TYR A 115 2.01 8.78 -10.35
N PHE A 116 2.83 9.65 -10.96
CA PHE A 116 2.51 11.05 -11.11
C PHE A 116 2.67 11.46 -12.57
N GLY A 117 1.77 12.30 -13.03
CA GLY A 117 1.98 12.98 -14.29
C GLY A 117 1.10 12.56 -15.45
N ASN A 118 0.01 11.82 -15.19
CA ASN A 118 -0.96 11.55 -16.23
C ASN A 118 -2.26 12.31 -15.93
N PRO A 119 -2.35 13.58 -16.34
CA PRO A 119 -3.52 14.39 -16.03
C PRO A 119 -4.81 13.93 -16.73
N ASN A 120 -4.69 13.10 -17.76
CA ASN A 120 -5.83 12.59 -18.48
C ASN A 120 -6.31 11.23 -17.98
N ARG A 121 -5.69 10.72 -16.96
CA ARG A 121 -6.12 9.46 -16.39
C ARG A 121 -7.39 9.67 -15.59
N THR A 122 -8.36 8.86 -15.85
CA THR A 122 -9.65 8.93 -15.15
C THR A 122 -10.06 7.59 -14.61
#